data_a056a899ad2d53180e9c35074ef89b52
#
_entry.id   a056a899ad2d53180e9c35074ef89b52
#
_cell.length_a   1.000
_cell.length_b   1.000
_cell.length_c   1.000
_cell.angle_alpha   90.00
_cell.angle_beta   90.00
_cell.angle_gamma   90.00
#
_symmetry.space_group_name_H-M   'P 1'
#
loop_
_entity.id
_entity.type
_entity.pdbx_description
1 polymer ?
#
loop_
_entity_poly.entity_id
_entity_poly.type
_entity_poly.pdbx_seq_one_letter_code
_entity_poly.pdbx_strand_id
1 'polypeptide(L)'
;MLGQKRTAQTVAIIGLGDTGVLVASRLVKQFKVIGITTKPNLVSGQELGKRLTDLPWWSVHYNTPLKRFLGLSAVEIIQAKAEWVNPEQRSVRIRLPDGLDSIIHYDYLVIASGTSNGFWRDDSIRSQKEIDDALQEDAARIEAAKTIAVVGGGPCGVSCALNIRRAEPSKQVTLYFSGDQPLAGYHPTVQAYYDKTL
;
A
#
# COMPACT_ATOMS: atom_id res chain seq x y z
N MET A 1 -28.10 40.97 -1.43
CA MET A 1 -27.42 40.07 -0.45
C MET A 1 -26.38 39.27 -1.22
N LEU A 2 -25.12 39.66 -1.10
CA LEU A 2 -23.99 38.92 -1.70
C LEU A 2 -23.84 37.62 -0.92
N GLY A 3 -24.15 36.47 -1.56
CA GLY A 3 -23.99 35.17 -0.93
C GLY A 3 -22.49 34.97 -0.55
N GLN A 4 -22.23 34.82 0.73
CA GLN A 4 -20.92 34.37 1.21
C GLN A 4 -20.59 33.06 0.49
N LYS A 5 -19.55 33.07 -0.38
CA LYS A 5 -18.94 31.84 -0.88
C LYS A 5 -18.52 31.03 0.34
N ARG A 6 -19.24 29.96 0.66
CA ARG A 6 -18.79 28.97 1.64
C ARG A 6 -17.42 28.51 1.17
N THR A 7 -16.37 28.78 1.96
CA THR A 7 -15.06 28.15 1.72
C THR A 7 -15.27 26.66 1.72
N ALA A 8 -14.76 25.99 0.67
CA ALA A 8 -14.90 24.54 0.58
C ALA A 8 -14.22 23.89 1.78
N GLN A 9 -14.95 23.02 2.48
CA GLN A 9 -14.40 22.27 3.61
C GLN A 9 -13.23 21.40 3.15
N THR A 10 -12.21 21.31 4.01
CA THR A 10 -10.95 20.58 3.73
C THR A 10 -10.99 19.20 4.35
N VAL A 11 -10.71 18.18 3.52
CA VAL A 11 -10.50 16.79 3.97
C VAL A 11 -9.01 16.47 3.84
N ALA A 12 -8.37 16.14 4.96
CA ALA A 12 -7.02 15.57 4.96
C ALA A 12 -7.10 14.04 4.91
N ILE A 13 -6.28 13.41 4.07
CA ILE A 13 -6.20 11.95 3.95
C ILE A 13 -4.76 11.53 4.22
N ILE A 14 -4.54 10.75 5.29
CA ILE A 14 -3.25 10.17 5.61
C ILE A 14 -3.13 8.81 4.92
N GLY A 15 -2.23 8.72 3.95
CA GLY A 15 -2.00 7.53 3.12
C GLY A 15 -2.78 7.54 1.82
N LEU A 16 -2.06 7.50 0.68
CA LEU A 16 -2.61 7.36 -0.66
C LEU A 16 -2.25 5.99 -1.26
N GLY A 17 -2.48 4.93 -0.48
CA GLY A 17 -2.53 3.55 -0.97
C GLY A 17 -3.87 3.24 -1.66
N ASP A 18 -4.17 1.94 -1.87
CA ASP A 18 -5.39 1.50 -2.57
C ASP A 18 -6.67 2.17 -2.04
N THR A 19 -6.84 2.19 -0.71
CA THR A 19 -8.00 2.83 -0.06
C THR A 19 -7.96 4.35 -0.17
N GLY A 20 -6.81 4.97 0.11
CA GLY A 20 -6.68 6.43 0.12
C GLY A 20 -6.92 7.06 -1.25
N VAL A 21 -6.41 6.46 -2.32
CA VAL A 21 -6.66 6.90 -3.70
C VAL A 21 -8.16 6.83 -4.05
N LEU A 22 -8.82 5.71 -3.69
CA LEU A 22 -10.25 5.54 -3.93
C LEU A 22 -11.07 6.61 -3.19
N VAL A 23 -10.79 6.83 -1.91
CA VAL A 23 -11.48 7.83 -1.09
C VAL A 23 -11.23 9.24 -1.62
N ALA A 24 -9.96 9.60 -1.90
CA ALA A 24 -9.60 10.91 -2.44
C ALA A 24 -10.34 11.24 -3.75
N SER A 25 -10.36 10.26 -4.68
CA SER A 25 -11.03 10.42 -5.99
C SER A 25 -12.55 10.65 -5.89
N ARG A 26 -13.17 10.21 -4.81
CA ARG A 26 -14.60 10.44 -4.54
C ARG A 26 -14.85 11.78 -3.86
N LEU A 27 -14.06 12.09 -2.84
CA LEU A 27 -14.26 13.28 -2.02
C LEU A 27 -13.87 14.57 -2.73
N VAL A 28 -12.92 14.56 -3.66
CA VAL A 28 -12.46 15.75 -4.40
C VAL A 28 -13.57 16.43 -5.21
N LYS A 29 -14.68 15.74 -5.46
CA LYS A 29 -15.85 16.30 -6.14
C LYS A 29 -16.65 17.29 -5.29
N GLN A 30 -16.49 17.25 -3.96
CA GLN A 30 -17.31 18.02 -3.02
C GLN A 30 -16.48 18.81 -2.02
N PHE A 31 -15.22 18.43 -1.80
CA PHE A 31 -14.32 19.00 -0.80
C PHE A 31 -13.01 19.44 -1.42
N LYS A 32 -12.30 20.35 -0.75
CA LYS A 32 -10.86 20.49 -0.95
C LYS A 32 -10.19 19.27 -0.30
N VAL A 33 -9.45 18.49 -1.09
CA VAL A 33 -8.79 17.27 -0.60
C VAL A 33 -7.29 17.44 -0.58
N ILE A 34 -6.66 17.16 0.57
CA ILE A 34 -5.23 17.13 0.77
C ILE A 34 -4.84 15.68 1.08
N GLY A 35 -4.05 15.06 0.22
CA GLY A 35 -3.53 13.71 0.41
C GLY A 35 -2.08 13.74 0.88
N ILE A 36 -1.80 13.14 2.04
CA ILE A 36 -0.47 13.04 2.64
C ILE A 36 0.04 11.61 2.42
N THR A 37 1.19 11.46 1.79
CA THR A 37 1.75 10.15 1.46
C THR A 37 3.28 10.16 1.53
N THR A 38 3.88 9.05 1.94
CA THR A 38 5.34 8.89 1.96
C THR A 38 5.92 8.49 0.60
N LYS A 39 5.07 8.09 -0.35
CA LYS A 39 5.49 7.58 -1.66
C LYS A 39 4.88 8.41 -2.81
N PRO A 40 5.58 8.61 -3.92
CA PRO A 40 5.05 9.34 -5.09
C PRO A 40 4.10 8.47 -5.93
N ASN A 41 4.08 7.17 -5.68
CA ASN A 41 3.26 6.19 -6.38
C ASN A 41 2.25 5.52 -5.45
N LEU A 42 1.16 5.06 -6.04
CA LEU A 42 0.39 3.97 -5.46
C LEU A 42 1.19 2.68 -5.69
N VAL A 43 1.74 2.12 -4.63
CA VAL A 43 2.37 0.80 -4.61
C VAL A 43 1.37 -0.14 -3.96
N SER A 44 0.61 -0.86 -4.78
CA SER A 44 -0.46 -1.71 -4.27
C SER A 44 0.07 -2.89 -3.44
N GLY A 45 -0.71 -3.28 -2.43
CA GLY A 45 -0.42 -4.46 -1.64
C GLY A 45 -0.94 -5.76 -2.24
N GLN A 46 -1.52 -5.69 -3.43
CA GLN A 46 -2.09 -6.85 -4.10
C GLN A 46 -1.03 -7.64 -4.88
N GLU A 47 -1.34 -8.90 -5.17
CA GLU A 47 -0.50 -9.80 -5.97
C GLU A 47 0.96 -9.89 -5.50
N LEU A 48 1.14 -10.03 -4.18
CA LEU A 48 2.46 -10.10 -3.56
C LEU A 48 3.33 -11.22 -4.16
N GLY A 49 2.75 -12.37 -4.44
CA GLY A 49 3.46 -13.48 -5.09
C GLY A 49 3.97 -13.10 -6.48
N LYS A 50 3.17 -12.40 -7.28
CA LYS A 50 3.57 -11.89 -8.58
C LYS A 50 4.67 -10.83 -8.49
N ARG A 51 4.60 -9.96 -7.49
CA ARG A 51 5.66 -8.98 -7.23
C ARG A 51 7.03 -9.63 -7.04
N LEU A 52 7.06 -10.79 -6.39
CA LEU A 52 8.31 -11.50 -6.07
C LEU A 52 8.81 -12.41 -7.21
N THR A 53 7.96 -12.77 -8.16
CA THR A 53 8.27 -13.74 -9.20
C THR A 53 8.14 -13.21 -10.62
N ASP A 54 7.46 -12.09 -10.82
CA ASP A 54 7.25 -11.43 -12.10
C ASP A 54 7.13 -9.91 -11.88
N LEU A 55 8.21 -9.34 -11.36
CA LEU A 55 8.27 -7.92 -11.00
C LEU A 55 7.97 -6.98 -12.19
N PRO A 56 8.43 -7.23 -13.42
CA PRO A 56 8.10 -6.38 -14.57
C PRO A 56 6.59 -6.29 -14.81
N TRP A 57 5.89 -7.43 -14.84
CA TRP A 57 4.44 -7.46 -14.99
C TRP A 57 3.75 -6.76 -13.83
N TRP A 58 4.16 -7.07 -12.58
CA TRP A 58 3.56 -6.47 -11.39
C TRP A 58 3.75 -4.95 -11.35
N SER A 59 4.93 -4.45 -11.71
CA SER A 59 5.23 -3.01 -11.69
C SER A 59 4.32 -2.21 -12.62
N VAL A 60 4.02 -2.74 -13.80
CA VAL A 60 3.13 -2.08 -14.77
C VAL A 60 1.69 -1.96 -14.23
N HIS A 61 1.22 -2.94 -13.46
CA HIS A 61 -0.17 -3.02 -13.03
C HIS A 61 -0.42 -2.46 -11.61
N TYR A 62 0.59 -2.51 -10.74
CA TYR A 62 0.43 -2.28 -9.31
C TYR A 62 1.38 -1.22 -8.71
N ASN A 63 2.27 -0.63 -9.51
CA ASN A 63 3.15 0.49 -9.13
C ASN A 63 2.88 1.69 -10.03
N THR A 64 1.83 2.44 -9.69
CA THR A 64 1.31 3.51 -10.56
C THR A 64 1.59 4.89 -9.97
N PRO A 65 2.27 5.80 -10.69
CA PRO A 65 2.43 7.19 -10.26
C PRO A 65 1.10 7.85 -9.93
N LEU A 66 1.00 8.47 -8.74
CA LEU A 66 -0.24 9.12 -8.29
C LEU A 66 -0.75 10.17 -9.29
N LYS A 67 0.16 10.87 -9.96
CA LYS A 67 -0.18 11.85 -11.01
C LYS A 67 -0.91 11.29 -12.24
N ARG A 68 -0.90 9.96 -12.44
CA ARG A 68 -1.62 9.31 -13.55
C ARG A 68 -3.09 9.06 -13.26
N PHE A 69 -3.52 9.16 -12.00
CA PHE A 69 -4.92 8.97 -11.64
C PHE A 69 -5.72 10.24 -11.93
N LEU A 70 -6.55 10.21 -12.98
CA LEU A 70 -7.40 11.35 -13.36
C LEU A 70 -8.31 11.80 -12.19
N GLY A 71 -8.78 10.86 -11.38
CA GLY A 71 -9.57 11.16 -10.18
C GLY A 71 -8.82 11.93 -9.09
N LEU A 72 -7.50 12.06 -9.19
CA LEU A 72 -6.68 12.84 -8.26
C LEU A 72 -6.22 14.20 -8.82
N SER A 73 -6.64 14.59 -10.01
CA SER A 73 -6.15 15.81 -10.68
C SER A 73 -6.40 17.11 -9.89
N ALA A 74 -7.42 17.14 -9.03
CA ALA A 74 -7.75 18.26 -8.16
C ALA A 74 -7.41 18.00 -6.67
N VAL A 75 -6.72 16.90 -6.38
CA VAL A 75 -6.22 16.59 -5.03
C VAL A 75 -4.86 17.25 -4.85
N GLU A 76 -4.69 18.00 -3.77
CA GLU A 76 -3.39 18.49 -3.32
C GLU A 76 -2.60 17.33 -2.71
N ILE A 77 -1.59 16.82 -3.40
CA ILE A 77 -0.78 15.67 -2.92
C ILE A 77 0.51 16.20 -2.31
N ILE A 78 0.73 15.89 -1.04
CA ILE A 78 1.93 16.26 -0.29
C ILE A 78 2.71 14.98 0.02
N GLN A 79 3.94 14.90 -0.52
CA GLN A 79 4.85 13.83 -0.14
C GLN A 79 5.44 14.17 1.23
N ALA A 80 4.97 13.47 2.26
CA ALA A 80 5.38 13.69 3.64
C ALA A 80 5.00 12.49 4.52
N LYS A 81 5.64 12.39 5.68
CA LYS A 81 5.24 11.46 6.73
C LYS A 81 4.33 12.18 7.73
N ALA A 82 3.13 11.66 7.97
CA ALA A 82 2.28 12.11 9.07
C ALA A 82 2.84 11.54 10.38
N GLU A 83 3.22 12.43 11.29
CA GLU A 83 3.84 12.01 12.55
C GLU A 83 2.89 12.10 13.73
N TRP A 84 1.98 13.07 13.71
CA TRP A 84 1.09 13.29 14.83
C TRP A 84 -0.22 13.97 14.39
N VAL A 85 -1.32 13.56 15.00
CA VAL A 85 -2.66 14.11 14.78
C VAL A 85 -3.15 14.78 16.07
N ASN A 86 -3.59 16.02 15.95
CA ASN A 86 -4.30 16.72 17.03
C ASN A 86 -5.78 16.87 16.67
N PRO A 87 -6.66 16.03 17.23
CA PRO A 87 -8.10 16.09 16.94
C PRO A 87 -8.77 17.37 17.41
N GLU A 88 -8.32 17.93 18.55
CA GLU A 88 -8.89 19.15 19.13
C GLU A 88 -8.62 20.37 18.25
N GLN A 89 -7.40 20.49 17.76
CA GLN A 89 -6.98 21.56 16.84
C GLN A 89 -7.29 21.25 15.38
N ARG A 90 -7.80 20.05 15.08
CA ARG A 90 -8.03 19.55 13.72
C ARG A 90 -6.80 19.75 12.83
N SER A 91 -5.66 19.25 13.29
CA SER A 91 -4.39 19.41 12.59
C SER A 91 -3.56 18.13 12.56
N VAL A 92 -2.77 17.98 11.51
CA VAL A 92 -1.78 16.92 11.34
C VAL A 92 -0.40 17.57 11.22
N ARG A 93 0.54 17.15 12.06
CA ARG A 93 1.95 17.48 11.87
C ARG A 93 2.55 16.47 10.91
N ILE A 94 3.19 16.99 9.87
CA ILE A 94 3.86 16.22 8.84
C ILE A 94 5.34 16.56 8.78
N ARG A 95 6.18 15.56 8.44
CA ARG A 95 7.59 15.71 8.12
C ARG A 95 7.77 15.66 6.62
N LEU A 96 8.37 16.70 6.06
CA LEU A 96 8.71 16.80 4.64
C LEU A 96 9.99 16.03 4.28
N PRO A 97 10.27 15.77 2.99
CA PRO A 97 11.48 15.05 2.57
C PRO A 97 12.78 15.73 2.97
N ASP A 98 12.80 17.04 3.10
CA ASP A 98 13.94 17.84 3.55
C ASP A 98 14.13 17.85 5.07
N GLY A 99 13.26 17.14 5.81
CA GLY A 99 13.30 17.05 7.26
C GLY A 99 12.58 18.18 8.00
N LEU A 100 11.99 19.14 7.29
CA LEU A 100 11.21 20.21 7.92
C LEU A 100 9.83 19.71 8.34
N ASP A 101 9.33 20.26 9.44
CA ASP A 101 7.96 20.01 9.90
C ASP A 101 7.01 21.04 9.32
N SER A 102 5.78 20.61 9.02
CA SER A 102 4.67 21.46 8.63
C SER A 102 3.38 21.00 9.30
N ILE A 103 2.37 21.86 9.33
CA ILE A 103 1.07 21.58 9.93
C ILE A 103 0.00 21.73 8.86
N ILE A 104 -0.85 20.71 8.72
CA ILE A 104 -2.02 20.71 7.85
C ILE A 104 -3.26 20.78 8.71
N HIS A 105 -4.07 21.82 8.49
CA HIS A 105 -5.39 21.94 9.14
C HIS A 105 -6.47 21.32 8.25
N TYR A 106 -7.49 20.74 8.90
CA TYR A 106 -8.58 20.05 8.22
C TYR A 106 -9.93 20.29 8.93
N ASP A 107 -11.01 20.11 8.18
CA ASP A 107 -12.37 19.96 8.74
C ASP A 107 -12.68 18.50 9.03
N TYR A 108 -12.22 17.61 8.16
CA TYR A 108 -12.36 16.14 8.28
C TYR A 108 -11.02 15.45 8.04
N LEU A 109 -10.81 14.35 8.75
CA LEU A 109 -9.61 13.51 8.61
C LEU A 109 -9.99 12.09 8.24
N VAL A 110 -9.30 11.55 7.24
CA VAL A 110 -9.35 10.13 6.88
C VAL A 110 -7.98 9.52 7.12
N ILE A 111 -7.90 8.44 7.88
CA ILE A 111 -6.68 7.68 8.11
C ILE A 111 -6.75 6.41 7.26
N ALA A 112 -5.93 6.36 6.21
CA ALA A 112 -5.82 5.27 5.25
C ALA A 112 -4.35 4.82 5.08
N SER A 113 -3.57 4.89 6.17
CA SER A 113 -2.13 4.61 6.21
C SER A 113 -1.78 3.15 5.90
N GLY A 114 -2.75 2.24 5.97
CA GLY A 114 -2.53 0.81 5.75
C GLY A 114 -1.74 0.14 6.87
N THR A 115 -0.99 -0.90 6.51
CA THR A 115 -0.17 -1.67 7.45
C THR A 115 1.26 -1.82 6.91
N SER A 116 2.25 -1.98 7.79
CA SER A 116 3.57 -2.47 7.44
C SER A 116 3.57 -4.00 7.50
N ASN A 117 4.25 -4.67 6.59
CA ASN A 117 4.27 -6.15 6.53
C ASN A 117 5.67 -6.73 6.35
N GLY A 118 6.70 -6.00 6.75
CA GLY A 118 8.08 -6.50 6.82
C GLY A 118 8.84 -6.63 5.50
N PHE A 119 8.20 -6.50 4.33
CA PHE A 119 8.90 -6.47 3.05
C PHE A 119 9.31 -5.04 2.69
N TRP A 120 8.65 -4.44 1.71
CA TRP A 120 8.94 -3.09 1.23
C TRP A 120 8.01 -2.02 1.84
N ARG A 121 7.01 -2.42 2.62
CA ARG A 121 6.06 -1.50 3.28
C ARG A 121 6.63 -0.99 4.59
N ASP A 122 7.34 0.08 4.49
CA ASP A 122 7.74 0.92 5.61
C ASP A 122 7.06 2.30 5.53
N ASP A 123 7.21 3.07 6.59
CA ASP A 123 6.65 4.41 6.71
C ASP A 123 7.65 5.52 6.32
N SER A 124 8.81 5.15 5.75
CA SER A 124 9.81 6.11 5.29
C SER A 124 9.35 6.84 4.02
N ILE A 125 9.79 8.08 3.89
CA ILE A 125 9.62 8.84 2.66
C ILE A 125 10.61 8.28 1.65
N ARG A 126 10.13 7.87 0.47
CA ARG A 126 10.97 7.31 -0.59
C ARG A 126 10.69 7.95 -1.95
N SER A 127 11.74 8.15 -2.71
CA SER A 127 11.66 8.46 -4.14
C SER A 127 11.20 7.25 -4.95
N GLN A 128 10.80 7.48 -6.19
CA GLN A 128 10.47 6.38 -7.13
C GLN A 128 11.65 5.41 -7.29
N LYS A 129 12.86 5.96 -7.44
CA LYS A 129 14.06 5.13 -7.62
C LYS A 129 14.31 4.20 -6.42
N GLU A 130 14.20 4.71 -5.20
CA GLU A 130 14.38 3.90 -3.98
C GLU A 130 13.33 2.81 -3.85
N ILE A 131 12.09 3.05 -4.32
CA ILE A 131 11.05 2.03 -4.38
C ILE A 131 11.42 0.95 -5.39
N ASP A 132 11.81 1.34 -6.59
CA ASP A 132 12.14 0.41 -7.67
C ASP A 132 13.37 -0.43 -7.31
N ASP A 133 14.41 0.19 -6.73
CA ASP A 133 15.61 -0.50 -6.25
C ASP A 133 15.26 -1.55 -5.18
N ALA A 134 14.43 -1.20 -4.18
CA ALA A 134 14.04 -2.13 -3.13
C ALA A 134 13.19 -3.30 -3.66
N LEU A 135 12.30 -3.05 -4.63
CA LEU A 135 11.52 -4.10 -5.27
C LEU A 135 12.40 -5.05 -6.08
N GLN A 136 13.40 -4.53 -6.79
CA GLN A 136 14.37 -5.34 -7.53
C GLN A 136 15.26 -6.17 -6.60
N GLU A 137 15.71 -5.60 -5.48
CA GLU A 137 16.48 -6.33 -4.48
C GLU A 137 15.70 -7.50 -3.89
N ASP A 138 14.43 -7.29 -3.51
CA ASP A 138 13.58 -8.37 -3.00
C ASP A 138 13.38 -9.47 -4.04
N ALA A 139 13.10 -9.12 -5.29
CA ALA A 139 12.95 -10.08 -6.38
C ALA A 139 14.24 -10.90 -6.62
N ALA A 140 15.39 -10.25 -6.66
CA ALA A 140 16.68 -10.90 -6.83
C ALA A 140 17.02 -11.85 -5.67
N ARG A 141 16.67 -11.49 -4.44
CA ARG A 141 16.83 -12.37 -3.27
C ARG A 141 15.98 -13.64 -3.38
N ILE A 142 14.74 -13.51 -3.85
CA ILE A 142 13.87 -14.68 -4.10
C ILE A 142 14.42 -15.52 -5.24
N GLU A 143 14.91 -14.90 -6.32
CA GLU A 143 15.50 -15.60 -7.45
C GLU A 143 16.74 -16.43 -7.05
N ALA A 144 17.62 -15.83 -6.25
CA ALA A 144 18.85 -16.50 -5.78
C ALA A 144 18.61 -17.61 -4.73
N ALA A 145 17.49 -17.57 -4.01
CA ALA A 145 17.21 -18.50 -2.93
C ALA A 145 16.83 -19.90 -3.49
N LYS A 146 17.41 -20.97 -2.92
CA LYS A 146 17.02 -22.36 -3.19
C LYS A 146 15.87 -22.81 -2.29
N THR A 147 15.85 -22.31 -1.06
CA THR A 147 14.84 -22.63 -0.05
C THR A 147 14.19 -21.35 0.42
N ILE A 148 12.87 -21.35 0.50
CA ILE A 148 12.07 -20.19 0.88
C ILE A 148 11.07 -20.59 1.95
N ALA A 149 11.10 -19.87 3.08
CA ALA A 149 10.10 -20.01 4.13
C ALA A 149 9.09 -18.86 4.02
N VAL A 150 7.81 -19.19 3.88
CA VAL A 150 6.70 -18.23 3.93
C VAL A 150 6.01 -18.40 5.28
N VAL A 151 5.92 -17.33 6.06
CA VAL A 151 5.30 -17.35 7.39
C VAL A 151 3.97 -16.62 7.34
N GLY A 152 2.89 -17.35 7.62
CA GLY A 152 1.50 -16.86 7.65
C GLY A 152 0.58 -17.63 6.72
N GLY A 153 -0.39 -18.33 7.29
CA GLY A 153 -1.38 -19.15 6.56
C GLY A 153 -2.59 -18.37 6.04
N GLY A 154 -2.55 -17.05 6.07
CA GLY A 154 -3.60 -16.21 5.47
C GLY A 154 -3.48 -16.12 3.94
N PRO A 155 -4.42 -15.42 3.28
CA PRO A 155 -4.48 -15.36 1.81
C PRO A 155 -3.20 -14.81 1.17
N CYS A 156 -2.54 -13.85 1.80
CA CYS A 156 -1.28 -13.30 1.29
C CYS A 156 -0.14 -14.33 1.31
N GLY A 157 0.02 -15.07 2.43
CA GLY A 157 1.08 -16.07 2.54
C GLY A 157 0.84 -17.25 1.61
N VAL A 158 -0.39 -17.76 1.55
CA VAL A 158 -0.77 -18.84 0.64
C VAL A 158 -0.58 -18.43 -0.82
N SER A 159 -1.05 -17.25 -1.23
CA SER A 159 -0.84 -16.72 -2.58
C SER A 159 0.65 -16.55 -2.90
N CYS A 160 1.45 -16.07 -1.95
CA CYS A 160 2.89 -15.90 -2.12
C CYS A 160 3.58 -17.25 -2.34
N ALA A 161 3.34 -18.23 -1.47
CA ALA A 161 3.92 -19.58 -1.58
C ALA A 161 3.58 -20.24 -2.92
N LEU A 162 2.30 -20.18 -3.33
CA LEU A 162 1.85 -20.75 -4.60
C LEU A 162 2.48 -20.08 -5.82
N ASN A 163 2.53 -18.76 -5.85
CA ASN A 163 3.12 -18.06 -7.00
C ASN A 163 4.62 -18.35 -7.11
N ILE A 164 5.35 -18.38 -6.00
CA ILE A 164 6.77 -18.75 -6.00
C ILE A 164 6.94 -20.19 -6.47
N ARG A 165 6.17 -21.14 -5.96
CA ARG A 165 6.23 -22.55 -6.34
C ARG A 165 5.93 -22.78 -7.81
N ARG A 166 4.96 -22.04 -8.38
CA ARG A 166 4.58 -22.14 -9.78
C ARG A 166 5.63 -21.54 -10.72
N ALA A 167 6.19 -20.40 -10.34
CA ALA A 167 7.20 -19.72 -11.14
C ALA A 167 8.54 -20.45 -11.13
N GLU A 168 8.89 -21.06 -9.98
CA GLU A 168 10.18 -21.67 -9.72
C GLU A 168 10.02 -23.08 -9.10
N PRO A 169 9.60 -24.10 -9.90
CA PRO A 169 9.30 -25.44 -9.38
C PRO A 169 10.50 -26.15 -8.74
N SER A 170 11.72 -25.72 -9.09
CA SER A 170 12.97 -26.27 -8.51
C SER A 170 13.26 -25.82 -7.09
N LYS A 171 12.60 -24.75 -6.61
CA LYS A 171 12.81 -24.22 -5.28
C LYS A 171 12.00 -25.01 -4.23
N GLN A 172 12.60 -25.18 -3.07
CA GLN A 172 11.88 -25.70 -1.89
C GLN A 172 11.13 -24.54 -1.21
N VAL A 173 9.81 -24.53 -1.32
CA VAL A 173 8.95 -23.54 -0.66
C VAL A 173 8.21 -24.19 0.48
N THR A 174 8.37 -23.65 1.69
CA THR A 174 7.67 -24.13 2.90
C THR A 174 6.79 -23.05 3.46
N LEU A 175 5.49 -23.35 3.64
CA LEU A 175 4.52 -22.45 4.27
C LEU A 175 4.38 -22.81 5.74
N TYR A 176 4.70 -21.88 6.64
CA TYR A 176 4.50 -22.00 8.08
C TYR A 176 3.26 -21.23 8.51
N PHE A 177 2.38 -21.86 9.28
CA PHE A 177 1.15 -21.24 9.78
C PHE A 177 0.76 -21.80 11.15
N SER A 178 -0.07 -21.05 11.86
CA SER A 178 -0.66 -21.48 13.13
C SER A 178 -1.94 -22.27 12.86
N GLY A 179 -2.16 -23.35 13.65
CA GLY A 179 -3.34 -24.21 13.52
C GLY A 179 -3.15 -25.37 12.54
N ASP A 180 -4.22 -26.08 12.25
CA ASP A 180 -4.18 -27.37 11.55
C ASP A 180 -4.18 -27.22 10.01
N GLN A 181 -4.60 -26.07 9.51
CA GLN A 181 -4.68 -25.80 8.06
C GLN A 181 -4.53 -24.30 7.73
N PRO A 182 -3.99 -23.96 6.55
CA PRO A 182 -3.97 -22.60 6.08
C PRO A 182 -5.39 -22.11 5.76
N LEU A 183 -5.55 -20.80 5.64
CA LEU A 183 -6.83 -20.14 5.35
C LEU A 183 -7.93 -20.46 6.39
N ALA A 184 -7.55 -20.62 7.66
CA ALA A 184 -8.51 -20.83 8.75
C ALA A 184 -9.58 -19.73 8.74
N GLY A 185 -10.86 -20.12 8.81
CA GLY A 185 -12.01 -19.20 8.72
C GLY A 185 -12.50 -18.90 7.30
N TYR A 186 -11.83 -19.38 6.26
CA TYR A 186 -12.34 -19.32 4.89
C TYR A 186 -13.26 -20.52 4.59
N HIS A 187 -14.09 -20.39 3.54
CA HIS A 187 -15.00 -21.44 3.14
C HIS A 187 -14.22 -22.73 2.79
N PRO A 188 -14.72 -23.95 3.19
CA PRO A 188 -14.01 -25.21 2.96
C PRO A 188 -13.61 -25.46 1.50
N THR A 189 -14.41 -25.01 0.53
CA THR A 189 -14.07 -25.13 -0.90
C THR A 189 -12.79 -24.34 -1.26
N VAL A 190 -12.56 -23.19 -0.62
CA VAL A 190 -11.34 -22.38 -0.82
C VAL A 190 -10.15 -23.11 -0.23
N GLN A 191 -10.30 -23.66 0.98
CA GLN A 191 -9.26 -24.45 1.65
C GLN A 191 -8.86 -25.66 0.80
N ALA A 192 -9.85 -26.47 0.37
CA ALA A 192 -9.63 -27.66 -0.45
C ALA A 192 -9.01 -27.35 -1.83
N TYR A 193 -9.26 -26.18 -2.40
CA TYR A 193 -8.60 -25.75 -3.64
C TYR A 193 -7.10 -25.56 -3.43
N TYR A 194 -6.70 -24.95 -2.33
CA TYR A 194 -5.30 -24.70 -2.03
C TYR A 194 -4.55 -25.95 -1.57
N ASP A 195 -5.18 -26.85 -0.81
CA ASP A 195 -4.58 -28.14 -0.42
C ASP A 195 -4.19 -29.02 -1.60
N LYS A 196 -4.91 -28.92 -2.71
CA LYS A 196 -4.59 -29.64 -3.96
C LYS A 196 -3.47 -29.00 -4.79
N THR A 197 -3.10 -27.79 -4.45
CA THR A 197 -2.23 -26.95 -5.29
C THR A 197 -0.87 -26.66 -4.63
N LEU A 198 -0.79 -26.81 -3.31
CA LEU A 198 0.45 -26.75 -2.50
C LEU A 198 1.16 -28.10 -2.52
#